data_05b8118718d12297ac4e6d090cb886fe
#
_entry.id   05b8118718d12297ac4e6d090cb886fe
#
_cell.length_a   1.000
_cell.length_b   1.000
_cell.length_c   1.000
_cell.angle_alpha   90.00
_cell.angle_beta   90.00
_cell.angle_gamma   90.00
#
_symmetry.space_group_name_H-M   'P 1'
#
loop_
_entity.id
_entity.type
_entity.pdbx_description
1 polymer ?
#
loop_
_entity_poly.entity_id
_entity_poly.type
_entity_poly.pdbx_seq_one_letter_code
_entity_poly.pdbx_strand_id
1 'polypeptide(L)'
;MKKGLFLLSLIVTFYALGTVSASAVTNDTVKVGLRYGSSVMSSANLENDEGSGYEFGYFEDDRTFVSLGETDETAITMEPAGRDGIQVTITGTDRVLYESREDTLAVMPQGRDPVTWFRGNRYRGGFEYTVSGGGLQVVNVVDLEDYVKGVLPSEMPGNWELEALKAQAVCARTFACLTTKHLSAYGFDVCSSTDCQAYSGIGEATSATDRAVEETEGECLYYDGELAQAYYHSSDGGATEDAENVWGTDVPYLRGKEDPYEAQISIPDYRWTVTYTWEELTWVLQNSGYDIGDVVDAYVSEVTDLGNVYSVTFVDSRGKTLVRTGDDARMAFYSTTLGKNVPSLRFTITGGTGGGSSYAVNSASGTLSALDGAAVISGGGTVSRLEGEDHAAISASGTADLTGGSSGGSSGGRGSASRGGITITGTGNGHNVGMSQYGARAMAEQGHDYIDILEFYFTGIRVR
;
A
#
# COMPACT_ATOMS: atom_id res chain seq x y z
N MET A 1 34.57 28.66 54.45
CA MET A 1 34.78 27.78 53.30
C MET A 1 33.90 26.56 53.52
N LYS A 2 32.70 26.56 52.96
CA LYS A 2 31.79 25.40 52.97
C LYS A 2 31.57 24.97 51.54
N LYS A 3 32.03 23.77 51.19
CA LYS A 3 31.81 23.15 49.89
C LYS A 3 30.38 22.55 49.86
N GLY A 4 29.52 23.11 49.03
CA GLY A 4 28.21 22.56 48.76
C GLY A 4 28.31 21.46 47.68
N LEU A 5 27.87 20.27 48.04
CA LEU A 5 27.77 19.11 47.18
C LEU A 5 26.40 19.17 46.44
N PHE A 6 26.42 19.43 45.15
CA PHE A 6 25.21 19.33 44.32
C PHE A 6 24.96 17.86 43.95
N LEU A 7 23.91 17.29 44.53
CA LEU A 7 23.40 16.00 44.20
C LEU A 7 22.48 16.16 42.95
N LEU A 8 22.96 15.71 41.80
CA LEU A 8 22.16 15.65 40.58
C LEU A 8 21.25 14.42 40.67
N SER A 9 19.97 14.63 40.97
CA SER A 9 18.95 13.59 40.99
C SER A 9 18.54 13.29 39.55
N LEU A 10 18.97 12.15 39.02
CA LEU A 10 18.55 11.60 37.73
C LEU A 10 17.15 11.02 37.89
N ILE A 11 16.13 11.76 37.50
CA ILE A 11 14.76 11.24 37.40
C ILE A 11 14.69 10.40 36.13
N VAL A 12 14.80 9.08 36.28
CA VAL A 12 14.47 8.10 35.25
C VAL A 12 12.96 7.98 35.21
N THR A 13 12.35 8.67 34.27
CA THR A 13 10.93 8.50 33.98
C THR A 13 10.77 7.17 33.23
N PHE A 14 10.37 6.13 33.93
CA PHE A 14 9.85 4.90 33.32
C PHE A 14 8.56 5.27 32.59
N TYR A 15 8.61 5.41 31.27
CA TYR A 15 7.42 5.24 30.44
C TYR A 15 7.04 3.77 30.54
N ALA A 16 6.04 3.48 31.36
CA ALA A 16 5.29 2.25 31.24
C ALA A 16 4.64 2.27 29.87
N LEU A 17 5.20 1.58 28.89
CA LEU A 17 4.49 1.11 27.73
C LEU A 17 3.37 0.20 28.24
N GLY A 18 2.22 0.80 28.50
CA GLY A 18 0.99 0.06 28.62
C GLY A 18 0.81 -0.64 27.27
N THR A 19 0.91 -1.96 27.28
CA THR A 19 0.33 -2.78 26.24
C THR A 19 -1.15 -2.45 26.22
N VAL A 20 -1.57 -1.57 25.32
CA VAL A 20 -2.96 -1.47 24.93
C VAL A 20 -3.20 -2.79 24.22
N SER A 21 -3.76 -3.77 24.94
CA SER A 21 -4.45 -4.87 24.31
C SER A 21 -5.52 -4.19 23.45
N ALA A 22 -5.28 -4.13 22.15
CA ALA A 22 -6.31 -3.81 21.20
C ALA A 22 -7.32 -4.95 21.34
N SER A 23 -8.35 -4.77 22.18
CA SER A 23 -9.58 -5.52 22.03
C SER A 23 -9.96 -5.33 20.58
N ALA A 24 -9.91 -6.41 19.79
CA ALA A 24 -10.46 -6.40 18.47
C ALA A 24 -11.88 -5.85 18.61
N VAL A 25 -12.12 -4.68 18.06
CA VAL A 25 -13.45 -4.11 17.98
C VAL A 25 -14.15 -4.97 16.94
N THR A 26 -14.82 -6.03 17.39
CA THR A 26 -15.77 -6.79 16.58
C THR A 26 -17.01 -5.95 16.41
N ASN A 27 -16.88 -4.84 15.70
CA ASN A 27 -18.04 -4.15 15.18
C ASN A 27 -18.44 -4.90 13.92
N ASP A 28 -19.65 -5.41 13.88
CA ASP A 28 -20.25 -6.00 12.67
C ASP A 28 -20.41 -4.94 11.56
N THR A 29 -19.99 -3.71 11.79
CA THR A 29 -20.16 -2.54 10.93
C THR A 29 -18.85 -1.78 10.76
N VAL A 30 -18.59 -1.28 9.55
CA VAL A 30 -17.41 -0.46 9.19
C VAL A 30 -17.86 0.95 8.80
N LYS A 31 -17.18 1.97 9.30
CA LYS A 31 -17.29 3.36 8.84
C LYS A 31 -16.24 3.66 7.78
N VAL A 32 -16.70 3.91 6.55
CA VAL A 32 -15.83 4.14 5.38
C VAL A 32 -15.90 5.61 4.93
N GLY A 33 -14.80 6.33 5.04
CA GLY A 33 -14.71 7.72 4.56
C GLY A 33 -14.72 7.80 3.04
N LEU A 34 -15.83 8.28 2.46
CA LEU A 34 -15.98 8.46 1.02
C LEU A 34 -15.52 9.85 0.56
N ARG A 35 -15.81 10.90 1.37
CA ARG A 35 -15.41 12.29 1.13
C ARG A 35 -15.04 12.96 2.45
N TYR A 36 -13.81 13.46 2.56
CA TYR A 36 -13.29 14.04 3.80
C TYR A 36 -12.08 14.96 3.53
N GLY A 37 -11.67 15.73 4.52
CA GLY A 37 -10.53 16.65 4.39
C GLY A 37 -10.75 17.68 3.29
N SER A 38 -9.88 17.71 2.29
CA SER A 38 -9.99 18.61 1.13
C SER A 38 -11.03 18.19 0.09
N SER A 39 -11.61 16.99 0.22
CA SER A 39 -12.61 16.45 -0.72
C SER A 39 -14.06 16.56 -0.23
N VAL A 40 -14.32 17.28 0.87
CA VAL A 40 -15.69 17.58 1.35
C VAL A 40 -16.54 18.22 0.25
N MET A 41 -17.86 18.02 0.32
CA MET A 41 -18.79 18.39 -0.74
C MET A 41 -19.70 19.51 -0.33
N SER A 42 -20.04 20.42 -1.26
CA SER A 42 -21.07 21.45 -1.02
C SER A 42 -22.48 20.87 -0.94
N SER A 43 -22.72 19.75 -1.63
CA SER A 43 -23.97 18.98 -1.57
C SER A 43 -23.71 17.51 -1.88
N ALA A 44 -24.54 16.62 -1.37
CA ALA A 44 -24.47 15.18 -1.59
C ALA A 44 -25.85 14.61 -1.96
N ASN A 45 -25.91 13.93 -3.12
CA ASN A 45 -27.16 13.32 -3.59
C ASN A 45 -27.14 11.82 -3.32
N LEU A 46 -28.25 11.30 -2.84
CA LEU A 46 -28.55 9.88 -2.80
C LEU A 46 -29.78 9.56 -3.65
N GLU A 47 -29.74 8.41 -4.31
CA GLU A 47 -30.86 7.87 -5.07
C GLU A 47 -30.96 6.37 -4.81
N ASN A 48 -32.15 5.87 -4.40
CA ASN A 48 -32.36 4.44 -4.27
C ASN A 48 -32.24 3.78 -5.66
N ASP A 49 -31.37 2.78 -5.78
CA ASP A 49 -31.38 1.81 -6.88
C ASP A 49 -32.35 0.68 -6.54
N GLU A 50 -32.22 0.19 -5.30
CA GLU A 50 -33.16 -0.74 -4.67
C GLU A 50 -33.55 -0.14 -3.32
N GLY A 51 -34.86 0.08 -3.08
CA GLY A 51 -35.33 0.72 -1.85
C GLY A 51 -36.65 1.45 -2.02
N SER A 52 -37.16 2.01 -0.92
CA SER A 52 -38.48 2.63 -0.85
C SER A 52 -38.48 4.00 -0.15
N GLY A 53 -37.33 4.64 -0.05
CA GLY A 53 -37.16 5.93 0.64
C GLY A 53 -36.02 5.88 1.64
N TYR A 54 -36.04 6.81 2.60
CA TYR A 54 -34.96 6.99 3.57
C TYR A 54 -35.52 7.33 4.96
N GLU A 55 -34.75 6.90 5.96
CA GLU A 55 -34.86 7.38 7.34
C GLU A 55 -33.75 8.38 7.64
N PHE A 56 -34.05 9.37 8.48
CA PHE A 56 -33.13 10.39 8.97
C PHE A 56 -32.92 10.22 10.46
N GLY A 57 -31.68 10.36 10.94
CA GLY A 57 -31.37 10.16 12.33
C GLY A 57 -29.90 10.35 12.65
N TYR A 58 -29.39 9.51 13.54
CA TYR A 58 -27.98 9.46 13.91
C TYR A 58 -27.55 8.01 14.22
N PHE A 59 -26.25 7.78 14.21
CA PHE A 59 -25.67 6.54 14.73
C PHE A 59 -25.19 6.76 16.16
N GLU A 60 -25.52 5.82 17.06
CA GLU A 60 -24.95 5.75 18.39
C GLU A 60 -23.47 5.33 18.36
N ASP A 61 -22.77 5.36 19.49
CA ASP A 61 -21.36 4.98 19.60
C ASP A 61 -21.11 3.53 19.18
N ASP A 62 -22.09 2.64 19.39
CA ASP A 62 -22.07 1.24 18.96
C ASP A 62 -22.52 1.05 17.50
N ARG A 63 -22.73 2.16 16.78
CA ARG A 63 -23.16 2.23 15.38
C ARG A 63 -24.61 1.78 15.12
N THR A 64 -25.41 1.63 16.16
CA THR A 64 -26.86 1.42 16.03
C THR A 64 -27.50 2.69 15.46
N PHE A 65 -28.31 2.54 14.41
CA PHE A 65 -29.04 3.67 13.83
C PHE A 65 -30.31 4.00 14.66
N VAL A 66 -30.47 5.27 14.96
CA VAL A 66 -31.67 5.81 15.64
C VAL A 66 -32.42 6.71 14.67
N SER A 67 -33.65 6.31 14.31
CA SER A 67 -34.54 7.06 13.41
C SER A 67 -35.22 8.20 14.11
N LEU A 68 -35.24 9.39 13.48
CA LEU A 68 -35.95 10.60 13.95
C LEU A 68 -36.96 11.07 12.91
N GLY A 69 -36.99 10.54 11.72
CA GLY A 69 -37.92 10.88 10.65
C GLY A 69 -37.70 10.01 9.42
N GLU A 70 -38.67 10.02 8.52
CA GLU A 70 -38.62 9.20 7.30
C GLU A 70 -39.27 9.90 6.11
N THR A 71 -38.99 9.37 4.90
CA THR A 71 -39.60 9.80 3.64
C THR A 71 -39.71 8.67 2.64
N ASP A 72 -40.76 8.64 1.83
CA ASP A 72 -40.91 7.73 0.68
C ASP A 72 -40.22 8.28 -0.59
N GLU A 73 -39.58 9.45 -0.52
CA GLU A 73 -38.85 10.02 -1.65
C GLU A 73 -37.55 9.22 -1.88
N THR A 74 -37.37 8.78 -3.11
CA THR A 74 -36.25 7.89 -3.49
C THR A 74 -35.00 8.65 -3.97
N ALA A 75 -35.09 9.97 -4.14
CA ALA A 75 -33.98 10.82 -4.55
C ALA A 75 -33.91 12.08 -3.66
N ILE A 76 -32.86 12.18 -2.86
CA ILE A 76 -32.68 13.23 -1.85
C ILE A 76 -31.31 13.89 -1.96
N THR A 77 -31.23 15.15 -1.52
CA THR A 77 -30.00 15.96 -1.52
C THR A 77 -29.75 16.47 -0.10
N MET A 78 -28.56 16.25 0.43
CA MET A 78 -28.06 16.82 1.68
C MET A 78 -27.16 18.01 1.39
N GLU A 79 -27.35 19.11 2.12
CA GLU A 79 -26.56 20.34 2.03
C GLU A 79 -26.31 20.93 3.43
N PRO A 80 -25.16 21.60 3.65
CA PRO A 80 -24.98 22.37 4.88
C PRO A 80 -26.07 23.45 5.02
N ALA A 81 -26.68 23.57 6.20
CA ALA A 81 -27.70 24.55 6.51
C ALA A 81 -27.28 25.43 7.69
N GLY A 82 -27.19 26.72 7.48
CA GLY A 82 -26.74 27.66 8.51
C GLY A 82 -25.27 27.45 8.87
N ARG A 83 -24.96 27.48 10.16
CA ARG A 83 -23.58 27.34 10.66
C ARG A 83 -23.19 25.88 10.88
N ASP A 84 -24.06 25.10 11.49
CA ASP A 84 -23.76 23.78 12.02
C ASP A 84 -24.90 22.77 11.71
N GLY A 85 -25.84 23.09 10.79
CA GLY A 85 -26.95 22.21 10.43
C GLY A 85 -26.80 21.54 9.09
N ILE A 86 -27.64 20.53 8.83
CA ILE A 86 -27.72 19.83 7.54
C ILE A 86 -29.18 19.78 7.11
N GLN A 87 -29.46 20.26 5.90
CA GLN A 87 -30.79 20.23 5.30
C GLN A 87 -30.87 19.08 4.29
N VAL A 88 -32.01 18.38 4.30
CA VAL A 88 -32.35 17.37 3.30
C VAL A 88 -33.51 17.88 2.46
N THR A 89 -33.35 17.86 1.15
CA THR A 89 -34.38 18.26 0.18
C THR A 89 -34.68 17.13 -0.80
N ILE A 90 -35.81 17.19 -1.49
CA ILE A 90 -36.05 16.33 -2.66
C ILE A 90 -35.09 16.79 -3.76
N THR A 91 -34.35 15.87 -4.34
CA THR A 91 -33.36 16.18 -5.38
C THR A 91 -33.98 16.99 -6.52
N GLY A 92 -33.34 18.11 -6.84
CA GLY A 92 -33.77 19.02 -7.91
C GLY A 92 -34.94 19.93 -7.54
N THR A 93 -35.30 20.03 -6.27
CA THR A 93 -36.33 20.94 -5.75
C THR A 93 -35.88 21.66 -4.49
N ASP A 94 -36.59 22.74 -4.10
CA ASP A 94 -36.35 23.44 -2.82
C ASP A 94 -37.22 22.89 -1.67
N ARG A 95 -37.89 21.74 -1.87
CA ARG A 95 -38.76 21.14 -0.85
C ARG A 95 -37.91 20.45 0.21
N VAL A 96 -37.93 21.03 1.41
CA VAL A 96 -37.25 20.48 2.59
C VAL A 96 -38.04 19.30 3.13
N LEU A 97 -37.36 18.18 3.34
CA LEU A 97 -37.86 16.96 3.95
C LEU A 97 -37.48 16.87 5.43
N TYR A 98 -36.22 17.23 5.72
CA TYR A 98 -35.66 17.16 7.07
C TYR A 98 -34.60 18.24 7.27
N GLU A 99 -34.43 18.71 8.50
CA GLU A 99 -33.38 19.65 8.88
C GLU A 99 -32.81 19.23 10.23
N SER A 100 -31.54 18.80 10.23
CA SER A 100 -30.78 18.60 11.45
C SER A 100 -30.24 19.93 11.96
N ARG A 101 -30.31 20.13 13.27
CA ARG A 101 -29.68 21.29 13.94
C ARG A 101 -28.31 20.95 14.51
N GLU A 102 -27.96 19.68 14.43
CA GLU A 102 -26.65 19.16 14.80
C GLU A 102 -25.74 19.20 13.57
N ASP A 103 -24.43 19.23 13.79
CA ASP A 103 -23.43 19.20 12.71
C ASP A 103 -23.29 17.84 12.03
N THR A 104 -24.07 16.85 12.49
CA THR A 104 -24.12 15.48 11.95
C THR A 104 -25.55 15.09 11.56
N LEU A 105 -25.66 14.25 10.55
CA LEU A 105 -26.90 13.61 10.12
C LEU A 105 -26.59 12.22 9.57
N ALA A 106 -27.31 11.20 10.06
CA ALA A 106 -27.32 9.89 9.43
C ALA A 106 -28.54 9.72 8.53
N VAL A 107 -28.36 9.03 7.41
CA VAL A 107 -29.40 8.68 6.44
C VAL A 107 -29.33 7.19 6.18
N MET A 108 -30.41 6.48 6.45
CA MET A 108 -30.53 5.03 6.25
C MET A 108 -31.53 4.75 5.13
N PRO A 109 -31.17 4.03 4.05
CA PRO A 109 -32.11 3.65 3.01
C PRO A 109 -33.10 2.61 3.53
N GLN A 110 -34.39 2.74 3.14
CA GLN A 110 -35.45 1.82 3.49
C GLN A 110 -35.66 0.75 2.42
N GLY A 111 -36.06 -0.45 2.86
CA GLY A 111 -36.41 -1.55 1.97
C GLY A 111 -35.82 -2.88 2.44
N ARG A 112 -36.04 -3.91 1.60
CA ARG A 112 -35.36 -5.20 1.78
C ARG A 112 -34.08 -5.17 0.97
N ASP A 113 -32.92 -5.31 1.60
CA ASP A 113 -31.61 -5.26 0.97
C ASP A 113 -31.38 -3.97 0.12
N PRO A 114 -31.58 -2.76 0.69
CA PRO A 114 -31.57 -1.54 -0.09
C PRO A 114 -30.19 -1.23 -0.64
N VAL A 115 -30.16 -0.66 -1.86
CA VAL A 115 -28.96 -0.22 -2.54
C VAL A 115 -29.14 1.23 -2.96
N THR A 116 -28.13 2.06 -2.70
CA THR A 116 -28.20 3.50 -2.93
C THR A 116 -27.08 3.94 -3.86
N TRP A 117 -27.44 4.72 -4.88
CA TRP A 117 -26.47 5.44 -5.73
C TRP A 117 -25.89 6.64 -4.99
N PHE A 118 -24.56 6.71 -4.97
CA PHE A 118 -23.81 7.89 -4.57
C PHE A 118 -22.65 8.10 -5.54
N ARG A 119 -22.66 9.22 -6.26
CA ARG A 119 -21.62 9.61 -7.23
C ARG A 119 -21.28 8.54 -8.28
N GLY A 120 -22.28 7.84 -8.76
CA GLY A 120 -22.14 6.83 -9.82
C GLY A 120 -21.71 5.44 -9.33
N ASN A 121 -21.57 5.26 -8.02
CA ASN A 121 -21.33 3.98 -7.39
C ASN A 121 -22.55 3.53 -6.57
N ARG A 122 -22.68 2.22 -6.37
CA ARG A 122 -23.78 1.56 -5.65
C ARG A 122 -23.30 1.10 -4.29
N TYR A 123 -24.00 1.50 -3.24
CA TYR A 123 -23.60 1.21 -1.85
C TYR A 123 -24.73 0.53 -1.08
N ARG A 124 -24.38 -0.38 -0.18
CA ARG A 124 -25.22 -0.86 0.90
C ARG A 124 -24.98 -0.06 2.16
N GLY A 125 -25.86 -0.27 3.17
CA GLY A 125 -25.77 0.42 4.45
C GLY A 125 -26.21 1.88 4.41
N GLY A 126 -25.96 2.60 5.50
CA GLY A 126 -26.32 4.00 5.68
C GLY A 126 -25.19 4.96 5.33
N PHE A 127 -25.51 6.25 5.44
CA PHE A 127 -24.57 7.34 5.22
C PHE A 127 -24.58 8.28 6.41
N GLU A 128 -23.41 8.68 6.88
CA GLU A 128 -23.24 9.71 7.91
C GLU A 128 -22.61 10.95 7.27
N TYR A 129 -23.22 12.08 7.51
CA TYR A 129 -22.78 13.38 7.05
C TYR A 129 -22.34 14.23 8.22
N THR A 130 -21.19 14.91 8.10
CA THR A 130 -20.70 15.86 9.10
C THR A 130 -20.32 17.16 8.43
N VAL A 131 -20.74 18.30 8.98
CA VAL A 131 -20.31 19.62 8.47
C VAL A 131 -18.84 19.83 8.82
N SER A 132 -17.99 19.98 7.82
CA SER A 132 -16.56 20.16 7.96
C SER A 132 -16.01 21.14 6.91
N GLY A 133 -15.27 22.16 7.35
CA GLY A 133 -14.63 23.10 6.41
C GLY A 133 -15.60 23.85 5.47
N GLY A 134 -16.88 23.95 5.83
CA GLY A 134 -17.93 24.57 5.02
C GLY A 134 -18.55 23.65 3.97
N GLY A 135 -18.26 22.36 4.01
CA GLY A 135 -18.86 21.31 3.19
C GLY A 135 -19.29 20.11 4.03
N LEU A 136 -19.73 19.05 3.38
CA LEU A 136 -20.12 17.79 3.99
C LEU A 136 -18.98 16.77 3.86
N GLN A 137 -18.51 16.24 4.98
CA GLN A 137 -17.86 14.95 5.03
C GLN A 137 -18.93 13.88 4.79
N VAL A 138 -18.59 12.83 4.03
CA VAL A 138 -19.51 11.72 3.73
C VAL A 138 -18.85 10.42 4.11
N VAL A 139 -19.48 9.69 5.01
CA VAL A 139 -19.05 8.37 5.51
C VAL A 139 -20.13 7.35 5.17
N ASN A 140 -19.78 6.22 4.58
CA ASN A 140 -20.66 5.07 4.44
C ASN A 140 -20.54 4.20 5.70
N VAL A 141 -21.64 3.89 6.33
CA VAL A 141 -21.74 3.01 7.51
C VAL A 141 -22.39 1.72 7.05
N VAL A 142 -21.59 0.67 6.95
CA VAL A 142 -21.95 -0.55 6.23
C VAL A 142 -21.61 -1.79 7.06
N ASP A 143 -22.39 -2.86 6.92
CA ASP A 143 -22.06 -4.18 7.46
C ASP A 143 -20.68 -4.64 7.00
N LEU A 144 -19.94 -5.36 7.86
CA LEU A 144 -18.58 -5.79 7.56
C LEU A 144 -18.51 -6.70 6.33
N GLU A 145 -19.44 -7.63 6.18
CA GLU A 145 -19.46 -8.54 5.02
C GLU A 145 -19.85 -7.80 3.73
N ASP A 146 -20.79 -6.87 3.79
CA ASP A 146 -21.13 -6.00 2.67
C ASP A 146 -19.97 -5.05 2.30
N TYR A 147 -19.17 -4.60 3.28
CA TYR A 147 -17.92 -3.89 3.03
C TYR A 147 -16.93 -4.77 2.27
N VAL A 148 -16.70 -6.01 2.72
CA VAL A 148 -15.79 -6.96 2.06
C VAL A 148 -16.28 -7.30 0.64
N LYS A 149 -17.61 -7.46 0.43
CA LYS A 149 -18.20 -7.60 -0.93
C LYS A 149 -17.93 -6.39 -1.84
N GLY A 150 -17.75 -5.21 -1.27
CA GLY A 150 -17.37 -4.00 -2.01
C GLY A 150 -15.86 -3.84 -2.25
N VAL A 151 -15.03 -4.36 -1.35
CA VAL A 151 -13.56 -4.34 -1.47
C VAL A 151 -13.05 -5.39 -2.45
N LEU A 152 -13.50 -6.63 -2.29
CA LEU A 152 -12.97 -7.78 -3.03
C LEU A 152 -12.95 -7.59 -4.55
N PRO A 153 -14.02 -7.15 -5.23
CA PRO A 153 -14.00 -6.94 -6.68
C PRO A 153 -13.13 -5.75 -7.12
N SER A 154 -12.87 -4.80 -6.22
CA SER A 154 -11.98 -3.67 -6.48
C SER A 154 -10.50 -4.04 -6.35
N GLU A 155 -10.18 -5.10 -5.60
CA GLU A 155 -8.83 -5.59 -5.35
C GLU A 155 -8.44 -6.75 -6.27
N MET A 156 -9.36 -7.68 -6.54
CA MET A 156 -9.13 -8.85 -7.40
C MET A 156 -10.23 -9.01 -8.46
N PRO A 157 -9.87 -9.28 -9.72
CA PRO A 157 -10.86 -9.61 -10.76
C PRO A 157 -11.71 -10.81 -10.39
N GLY A 158 -13.04 -10.68 -10.48
CA GLY A 158 -13.99 -11.72 -10.10
C GLY A 158 -13.97 -13.01 -10.97
N ASN A 159 -13.10 -13.06 -11.98
CA ASN A 159 -12.86 -14.26 -12.79
C ASN A 159 -11.59 -15.03 -12.37
N TRP A 160 -10.97 -14.65 -11.26
CA TRP A 160 -9.87 -15.41 -10.67
C TRP A 160 -10.41 -16.64 -9.91
N GLU A 161 -9.54 -17.57 -9.58
CA GLU A 161 -9.86 -18.78 -8.85
C GLU A 161 -10.50 -18.46 -7.51
N LEU A 162 -11.54 -19.22 -7.15
CA LEU A 162 -12.31 -18.99 -5.93
C LEU A 162 -11.44 -18.98 -4.66
N GLU A 163 -10.42 -19.84 -4.59
CA GLU A 163 -9.55 -19.91 -3.42
C GLU A 163 -8.66 -18.67 -3.26
N ALA A 164 -8.24 -18.04 -4.36
CA ALA A 164 -7.56 -16.76 -4.32
C ALA A 164 -8.50 -15.64 -3.85
N LEU A 165 -9.74 -15.62 -4.33
CA LEU A 165 -10.75 -14.66 -3.89
C LEU A 165 -11.09 -14.82 -2.40
N LYS A 166 -11.18 -16.07 -1.89
CA LYS A 166 -11.38 -16.37 -0.48
C LYS A 166 -10.22 -15.85 0.38
N ALA A 167 -8.97 -16.13 -0.03
CA ALA A 167 -7.79 -15.62 0.67
C ALA A 167 -7.79 -14.09 0.77
N GLN A 168 -8.15 -13.41 -0.32
CA GLN A 168 -8.28 -11.94 -0.32
C GLN A 168 -9.43 -11.45 0.56
N ALA A 169 -10.57 -12.15 0.58
CA ALA A 169 -11.71 -11.79 1.44
C ALA A 169 -11.33 -11.86 2.93
N VAL A 170 -10.63 -12.93 3.35
CA VAL A 170 -10.11 -13.07 4.71
C VAL A 170 -9.11 -11.96 5.05
N CYS A 171 -8.19 -11.62 4.14
CA CYS A 171 -7.26 -10.50 4.34
C CYS A 171 -8.00 -9.17 4.46
N ALA A 172 -8.96 -8.88 3.58
CA ALA A 172 -9.71 -7.63 3.58
C ALA A 172 -10.53 -7.45 4.86
N ARG A 173 -11.20 -8.51 5.31
CA ARG A 173 -11.97 -8.54 6.57
C ARG A 173 -11.06 -8.30 7.76
N THR A 174 -9.95 -9.02 7.86
CA THR A 174 -8.99 -8.88 8.95
C THR A 174 -8.41 -7.46 9.02
N PHE A 175 -8.07 -6.87 7.87
CA PHE A 175 -7.58 -5.50 7.79
C PHE A 175 -8.64 -4.50 8.30
N ALA A 176 -9.90 -4.64 7.88
CA ALA A 176 -10.99 -3.77 8.31
C ALA A 176 -11.24 -3.86 9.83
N CYS A 177 -11.17 -5.06 10.42
CA CYS A 177 -11.32 -5.28 11.86
C CYS A 177 -10.22 -4.61 12.70
N LEU A 178 -9.01 -4.47 12.14
CA LEU A 178 -7.85 -3.91 12.86
C LEU A 178 -7.66 -2.42 12.62
N THR A 179 -8.13 -1.90 11.49
CA THR A 179 -7.75 -0.56 11.03
C THR A 179 -8.66 0.50 11.62
N THR A 180 -8.05 1.42 12.37
CA THR A 180 -8.70 2.64 12.90
C THR A 180 -7.91 3.89 12.51
N LYS A 181 -7.23 3.84 11.37
CA LYS A 181 -6.27 4.83 10.90
C LYS A 181 -6.82 6.26 10.86
N HIS A 182 -8.09 6.39 10.50
CA HIS A 182 -8.75 7.69 10.32
C HIS A 182 -9.66 8.09 11.48
N LEU A 183 -9.84 7.22 12.48
CA LEU A 183 -10.80 7.44 13.57
C LEU A 183 -10.53 8.71 14.36
N SER A 184 -9.27 8.94 14.77
CA SER A 184 -8.92 10.10 15.58
C SER A 184 -8.99 11.44 14.83
N ALA A 185 -8.77 11.43 13.52
CA ALA A 185 -8.71 12.65 12.71
C ALA A 185 -10.07 13.01 12.07
N TYR A 186 -10.87 11.99 11.73
CA TYR A 186 -12.06 12.16 10.91
C TYR A 186 -13.30 11.41 11.41
N GLY A 187 -13.20 10.58 12.44
CA GLY A 187 -14.34 9.84 13.02
C GLY A 187 -14.80 8.61 12.23
N PHE A 188 -14.01 8.09 11.28
CA PHE A 188 -14.28 6.85 10.55
C PHE A 188 -13.08 5.90 10.58
N ASP A 189 -13.29 4.62 10.30
CA ASP A 189 -12.26 3.57 10.46
C ASP A 189 -11.27 3.56 9.29
N VAL A 190 -11.78 3.39 8.06
CA VAL A 190 -11.02 3.22 6.83
C VAL A 190 -11.44 4.22 5.76
N CYS A 191 -10.54 4.55 4.85
CA CYS A 191 -10.90 5.32 3.65
C CYS A 191 -11.20 4.41 2.46
N SER A 192 -11.85 4.96 1.44
CA SER A 192 -12.23 4.24 0.21
C SER A 192 -11.15 4.20 -0.87
N SER A 193 -9.90 4.55 -0.54
CA SER A 193 -8.77 4.58 -1.46
C SER A 193 -7.71 3.54 -1.09
N THR A 194 -6.73 3.34 -1.96
CA THR A 194 -5.58 2.45 -1.74
C THR A 194 -4.68 2.83 -0.55
N ASP A 195 -4.95 3.94 0.15
CA ASP A 195 -4.32 4.26 1.44
C ASP A 195 -4.80 3.33 2.56
N CYS A 196 -6.00 2.74 2.41
CA CYS A 196 -6.53 1.64 3.22
C CYS A 196 -6.80 0.43 2.31
N GLN A 197 -7.97 0.40 1.68
CA GLN A 197 -8.39 -0.61 0.71
C GLN A 197 -9.27 0.06 -0.36
N ALA A 198 -9.12 -0.36 -1.62
CA ALA A 198 -9.99 0.14 -2.69
C ALA A 198 -11.44 -0.27 -2.40
N TYR A 199 -12.34 0.71 -2.25
CA TYR A 199 -13.76 0.49 -1.99
C TYR A 199 -14.61 1.40 -2.86
N SER A 200 -15.32 0.80 -3.80
CA SER A 200 -16.20 1.50 -4.74
C SER A 200 -17.69 1.09 -4.58
N GLY A 201 -18.04 0.55 -3.42
CA GLY A 201 -19.35 -0.07 -3.20
C GLY A 201 -19.48 -1.39 -3.97
N ILE A 202 -20.73 -1.84 -4.19
CA ILE A 202 -21.03 -3.17 -4.74
C ILE A 202 -21.19 -3.22 -6.26
N GLY A 203 -20.85 -2.13 -6.98
CA GLY A 203 -21.13 -2.02 -8.42
C GLY A 203 -20.39 -3.04 -9.28
N GLU A 204 -19.22 -3.52 -8.85
CA GLU A 204 -18.37 -4.49 -9.55
C GLU A 204 -18.46 -5.91 -8.97
N ALA A 205 -19.33 -6.13 -7.97
CA ALA A 205 -19.55 -7.43 -7.36
C ALA A 205 -20.05 -8.46 -8.39
N THR A 206 -19.53 -9.66 -8.27
CA THR A 206 -19.93 -10.82 -9.11
C THR A 206 -20.37 -11.97 -8.22
N SER A 207 -21.09 -12.95 -8.77
CA SER A 207 -21.47 -14.14 -8.01
C SER A 207 -20.28 -14.92 -7.46
N ALA A 208 -19.10 -14.82 -8.08
CA ALA A 208 -17.88 -15.47 -7.60
C ALA A 208 -17.26 -14.71 -6.42
N THR A 209 -17.21 -13.37 -6.48
CA THR A 209 -16.73 -12.55 -5.36
C THR A 209 -17.67 -12.63 -4.15
N ASP A 210 -18.99 -12.55 -4.37
CA ASP A 210 -19.98 -12.70 -3.31
C ASP A 210 -19.86 -14.07 -2.62
N ARG A 211 -19.75 -15.13 -3.42
CA ARG A 211 -19.56 -16.49 -2.93
C ARG A 211 -18.26 -16.63 -2.09
N ALA A 212 -17.16 -16.00 -2.50
CA ALA A 212 -15.90 -16.04 -1.76
C ALA A 212 -16.06 -15.42 -0.37
N VAL A 213 -16.78 -14.29 -0.28
CA VAL A 213 -17.07 -13.62 1.00
C VAL A 213 -18.00 -14.49 1.86
N GLU A 214 -19.07 -15.03 1.28
CA GLU A 214 -20.06 -15.89 1.99
C GLU A 214 -19.45 -17.20 2.50
N GLU A 215 -18.57 -17.85 1.71
CA GLU A 215 -17.90 -19.09 2.12
C GLU A 215 -16.77 -18.86 3.17
N THR A 216 -16.39 -17.61 3.44
CA THR A 216 -15.40 -17.22 4.46
C THR A 216 -15.97 -16.24 5.48
N GLU A 217 -17.31 -16.17 5.62
CA GLU A 217 -17.99 -15.23 6.51
C GLU A 217 -17.43 -15.31 7.94
N GLY A 218 -17.06 -14.15 8.50
CA GLY A 218 -16.51 -14.02 9.84
C GLY A 218 -15.06 -14.50 10.02
N GLU A 219 -14.44 -15.14 9.02
CA GLU A 219 -13.08 -15.65 9.13
C GLU A 219 -12.03 -14.52 9.01
N CYS A 220 -11.11 -14.51 9.97
CA CYS A 220 -9.98 -13.58 10.05
C CYS A 220 -8.65 -14.30 10.31
N LEU A 221 -7.54 -13.58 10.10
CA LEU A 221 -6.20 -14.04 10.44
C LEU A 221 -5.86 -13.75 11.90
N TYR A 222 -5.37 -14.76 12.59
CA TYR A 222 -4.92 -14.66 13.98
C TYR A 222 -3.49 -15.14 14.12
N TYR A 223 -2.73 -14.42 14.94
CA TYR A 223 -1.40 -14.84 15.41
C TYR A 223 -1.37 -14.75 16.93
N ASP A 224 -0.98 -15.85 17.60
CA ASP A 224 -0.94 -15.96 19.08
C ASP A 224 -2.27 -15.58 19.78
N GLY A 225 -3.41 -15.76 19.09
CA GLY A 225 -4.75 -15.49 19.61
C GLY A 225 -5.28 -14.08 19.37
N GLU A 226 -4.46 -13.18 18.84
CA GLU A 226 -4.82 -11.81 18.45
C GLU A 226 -4.96 -11.71 16.93
N LEU A 227 -5.78 -10.74 16.45
CA LEU A 227 -5.89 -10.47 15.03
C LEU A 227 -4.53 -10.07 14.43
N ALA A 228 -4.18 -10.64 13.30
CA ALA A 228 -2.94 -10.37 12.58
C ALA A 228 -3.11 -9.26 11.52
N GLN A 229 -2.09 -8.43 11.32
CA GLN A 229 -2.10 -7.45 10.23
C GLN A 229 -2.02 -8.17 8.88
N ALA A 230 -3.07 -8.08 8.08
CA ALA A 230 -3.25 -8.79 6.83
C ALA A 230 -2.90 -7.90 5.61
N TYR A 231 -1.65 -7.46 5.51
CA TYR A 231 -1.21 -6.68 4.37
C TYR A 231 -1.13 -7.53 3.11
N TYR A 232 -1.43 -6.92 1.97
CA TYR A 232 -1.33 -7.54 0.67
C TYR A 232 -0.90 -6.54 -0.41
N HIS A 233 -0.47 -7.03 -1.53
CA HIS A 233 0.00 -6.24 -2.66
C HIS A 233 -0.22 -7.00 -3.96
N SER A 234 -0.11 -6.32 -5.10
CA SER A 234 -0.43 -6.91 -6.41
C SER A 234 0.49 -8.07 -6.78
N SER A 235 1.82 -7.83 -6.81
CA SER A 235 2.83 -8.82 -7.22
C SER A 235 4.15 -8.54 -6.52
N ASP A 236 4.78 -9.57 -5.96
CA ASP A 236 6.06 -9.44 -5.24
C ASP A 236 7.28 -9.48 -6.17
N GLY A 237 7.10 -9.86 -7.43
CA GLY A 237 8.18 -9.92 -8.39
C GLY A 237 9.14 -11.10 -8.23
N GLY A 238 8.78 -12.08 -7.37
CA GLY A 238 9.51 -13.32 -7.09
C GLY A 238 9.95 -13.51 -5.64
N ALA A 239 9.72 -12.53 -4.76
CA ALA A 239 9.86 -12.69 -3.31
C ALA A 239 9.12 -11.60 -2.55
N THR A 240 8.46 -11.98 -1.45
CA THR A 240 7.99 -11.03 -0.44
C THR A 240 9.16 -10.50 0.41
N GLU A 241 8.89 -9.62 1.37
CA GLU A 241 9.93 -9.04 2.24
C GLU A 241 9.46 -8.97 3.70
N ASP A 242 10.41 -8.98 4.63
CA ASP A 242 10.16 -8.76 6.05
C ASP A 242 9.61 -7.36 6.28
N ALA A 243 8.55 -7.23 7.07
CA ALA A 243 7.99 -5.94 7.46
C ALA A 243 9.03 -5.02 8.13
N GLU A 244 10.00 -5.60 8.85
CA GLU A 244 11.12 -4.85 9.45
C GLU A 244 11.99 -4.17 8.40
N ASN A 245 12.31 -4.85 7.30
CA ASN A 245 13.12 -4.29 6.22
C ASN A 245 12.38 -3.20 5.44
N VAL A 246 11.06 -3.30 5.34
CA VAL A 246 10.24 -2.35 4.56
C VAL A 246 9.82 -1.14 5.39
N TRP A 247 9.35 -1.38 6.63
CA TRP A 247 8.73 -0.34 7.47
C TRP A 247 9.42 -0.16 8.83
N GLY A 248 10.49 -0.88 9.12
CA GLY A 248 11.27 -0.75 10.36
C GLY A 248 10.61 -1.37 11.60
N THR A 249 9.55 -2.18 11.43
CA THR A 249 8.86 -2.84 12.53
C THR A 249 8.93 -4.35 12.37
N ASP A 250 9.51 -5.03 13.36
CA ASP A 250 9.54 -6.49 13.41
C ASP A 250 8.14 -7.04 13.71
N VAL A 251 7.57 -7.77 12.74
CA VAL A 251 6.28 -8.44 12.85
C VAL A 251 6.48 -9.93 12.59
N PRO A 252 6.33 -10.81 13.60
CA PRO A 252 6.80 -12.18 13.52
C PRO A 252 6.14 -13.05 12.45
N TYR A 253 4.96 -12.68 11.98
CA TYR A 253 4.22 -13.38 10.91
C TYR A 253 4.32 -12.72 9.53
N LEU A 254 4.87 -11.50 9.41
CA LEU A 254 5.14 -10.81 8.15
C LEU A 254 6.60 -10.99 7.75
N ARG A 255 6.96 -12.23 7.40
CA ARG A 255 8.30 -12.62 6.99
C ARG A 255 8.40 -12.78 5.49
N GLY A 256 9.48 -12.25 4.95
CA GLY A 256 9.80 -12.41 3.54
C GLY A 256 10.11 -13.86 3.19
N LYS A 257 9.78 -14.22 1.97
CA LYS A 257 10.08 -15.54 1.40
C LYS A 257 10.12 -15.50 -0.12
N GLU A 258 10.87 -16.41 -0.71
CA GLU A 258 10.81 -16.64 -2.15
C GLU A 258 9.41 -17.08 -2.58
N ASP A 259 8.89 -16.49 -3.65
CA ASP A 259 7.63 -16.87 -4.28
C ASP A 259 7.91 -17.55 -5.63
N PRO A 260 7.86 -18.89 -5.69
CA PRO A 260 8.05 -19.61 -6.93
C PRO A 260 6.78 -19.66 -7.80
N TYR A 261 5.63 -19.21 -7.28
CA TYR A 261 4.34 -19.36 -7.93
C TYR A 261 4.09 -18.30 -9.00
N GLU A 262 4.42 -17.04 -8.74
CA GLU A 262 4.24 -15.95 -9.70
C GLU A 262 4.92 -16.22 -11.06
N ALA A 263 6.08 -16.86 -11.04
CA ALA A 263 6.82 -17.19 -12.26
C ALA A 263 6.10 -18.17 -13.19
N GLN A 264 5.03 -18.83 -12.72
CA GLN A 264 4.31 -19.88 -13.45
C GLN A 264 3.07 -19.36 -14.18
N ILE A 265 2.69 -18.10 -13.96
CA ILE A 265 1.55 -17.46 -14.60
C ILE A 265 1.98 -16.21 -15.39
N SER A 266 1.11 -15.77 -16.28
CA SER A 266 1.31 -14.50 -16.98
C SER A 266 0.73 -13.35 -16.15
N ILE A 267 1.59 -12.41 -15.77
CA ILE A 267 1.20 -11.22 -15.01
C ILE A 267 1.40 -10.00 -15.91
N PRO A 268 0.35 -9.18 -16.14
CA PRO A 268 0.47 -7.93 -16.88
C PRO A 268 1.47 -7.00 -16.20
N ASP A 269 2.30 -6.33 -16.97
CA ASP A 269 3.29 -5.36 -16.50
C ASP A 269 4.24 -5.88 -15.40
N TYR A 270 4.39 -7.23 -15.31
CA TYR A 270 5.29 -7.86 -14.34
C TYR A 270 6.71 -7.32 -14.41
N ARG A 271 7.20 -7.08 -15.63
CA ARG A 271 8.50 -6.45 -15.87
C ARG A 271 8.29 -5.01 -16.31
N TRP A 272 8.96 -4.11 -15.66
CA TRP A 272 8.81 -2.69 -15.90
C TRP A 272 10.16 -1.99 -16.04
N THR A 273 10.14 -0.83 -16.68
CA THR A 273 11.32 0.02 -16.85
C THR A 273 10.90 1.47 -16.70
N VAL A 274 11.63 2.21 -15.87
CA VAL A 274 11.42 3.66 -15.65
C VAL A 274 12.76 4.36 -15.84
N THR A 275 12.74 5.50 -16.50
CA THR A 275 13.96 6.32 -16.73
C THR A 275 13.79 7.69 -16.10
N TYR A 276 14.87 8.23 -15.53
CA TYR A 276 14.96 9.59 -15.04
C TYR A 276 16.18 10.27 -15.63
N THR A 277 16.02 11.53 -16.11
CA THR A 277 17.17 12.40 -16.28
C THR A 277 17.66 12.88 -14.91
N TRP A 278 18.89 13.40 -14.85
CA TRP A 278 19.41 13.96 -13.60
C TRP A 278 18.59 15.16 -13.12
N GLU A 279 18.10 15.97 -14.04
CA GLU A 279 17.23 17.10 -13.73
C GLU A 279 15.87 16.65 -13.14
N GLU A 280 15.24 15.64 -13.74
CA GLU A 280 13.99 15.07 -13.21
C GLU A 280 14.20 14.49 -11.81
N LEU A 281 15.28 13.72 -11.62
CA LEU A 281 15.57 13.09 -10.33
C LEU A 281 15.87 14.13 -9.25
N THR A 282 16.67 15.16 -9.58
CA THR A 282 16.89 16.31 -8.69
C THR A 282 15.58 16.98 -8.30
N TRP A 283 14.73 17.25 -9.29
CA TRP A 283 13.44 17.87 -9.07
C TRP A 283 12.53 17.02 -8.18
N VAL A 284 12.44 15.71 -8.44
CA VAL A 284 11.61 14.78 -7.62
C VAL A 284 12.05 14.81 -6.17
N LEU A 285 13.35 14.65 -5.91
CA LEU A 285 13.88 14.60 -4.54
C LEU A 285 13.71 15.93 -3.80
N GLN A 286 14.01 17.06 -4.45
CA GLN A 286 13.86 18.38 -3.83
C GLN A 286 12.39 18.72 -3.59
N ASN A 287 11.50 18.39 -4.53
CA ASN A 287 10.06 18.64 -4.37
C ASN A 287 9.43 17.75 -3.28
N SER A 288 10.02 16.59 -3.01
CA SER A 288 9.66 15.73 -1.88
C SER A 288 10.25 16.21 -0.53
N GLY A 289 10.96 17.36 -0.53
CA GLY A 289 11.52 17.98 0.68
C GLY A 289 12.87 17.46 1.12
N TYR A 290 13.54 16.63 0.29
CA TYR A 290 14.89 16.16 0.63
C TYR A 290 15.94 17.25 0.41
N ASP A 291 16.83 17.39 1.39
CA ASP A 291 17.97 18.32 1.32
C ASP A 291 19.11 17.69 0.52
N ILE A 292 19.07 17.85 -0.81
CA ILE A 292 20.08 17.41 -1.76
C ILE A 292 20.26 18.46 -2.88
N GLY A 293 21.48 18.59 -3.41
CA GLY A 293 21.78 19.45 -4.56
C GLY A 293 21.43 18.77 -5.88
N ASP A 294 22.06 19.25 -6.98
CA ASP A 294 21.88 18.65 -8.31
C ASP A 294 22.42 17.23 -8.31
N VAL A 295 21.54 16.25 -8.47
CA VAL A 295 21.88 14.82 -8.45
C VAL A 295 22.69 14.47 -9.70
N VAL A 296 23.80 13.76 -9.50
CA VAL A 296 24.70 13.32 -10.58
C VAL A 296 24.90 11.81 -10.57
N ASP A 297 24.47 11.12 -9.49
CA ASP A 297 24.57 9.67 -9.37
C ASP A 297 23.46 9.12 -8.48
N ALA A 298 23.02 7.88 -8.78
CA ALA A 298 22.09 7.11 -7.95
C ALA A 298 22.31 5.61 -8.19
N TYR A 299 22.39 4.86 -7.09
CA TYR A 299 22.63 3.40 -7.17
C TYR A 299 21.98 2.66 -6.00
N VAL A 300 21.71 1.37 -6.20
CA VAL A 300 21.32 0.46 -5.12
C VAL A 300 22.56 0.24 -4.24
N SER A 301 22.46 0.62 -2.97
CA SER A 301 23.57 0.49 -2.00
C SER A 301 23.47 -0.77 -1.15
N GLU A 302 22.29 -1.35 -1.00
CA GLU A 302 22.08 -2.58 -0.24
C GLU A 302 20.84 -3.34 -0.76
N VAL A 303 20.94 -4.66 -0.75
CA VAL A 303 19.82 -5.58 -1.03
C VAL A 303 19.66 -6.55 0.14
N THR A 304 18.44 -7.04 0.35
CA THR A 304 18.14 -8.05 1.35
C THR A 304 18.60 -9.44 0.89
N ASP A 305 18.60 -10.41 1.80
CA ASP A 305 18.92 -11.82 1.48
C ASP A 305 17.96 -12.41 0.42
N LEU A 306 16.75 -11.85 0.28
CA LEU A 306 15.75 -12.24 -0.72
C LEU A 306 15.93 -11.51 -2.06
N GLY A 307 16.90 -10.59 -2.15
CA GLY A 307 17.25 -9.86 -3.37
C GLY A 307 16.35 -8.65 -3.64
N ASN A 308 15.57 -8.20 -2.67
CA ASN A 308 14.84 -6.93 -2.74
C ASN A 308 15.77 -5.77 -2.36
N VAL A 309 15.52 -4.60 -2.92
CA VAL A 309 16.31 -3.41 -2.59
C VAL A 309 15.99 -2.93 -1.18
N TYR A 310 17.00 -2.88 -0.33
CA TYR A 310 16.89 -2.31 1.01
C TYR A 310 17.27 -0.84 1.03
N SER A 311 18.33 -0.44 0.32
CA SER A 311 18.72 0.96 0.28
C SER A 311 19.16 1.45 -1.08
N VAL A 312 18.87 2.74 -1.35
CA VAL A 312 19.33 3.49 -2.50
C VAL A 312 20.10 4.71 -2.03
N THR A 313 21.24 4.97 -2.65
CA THR A 313 22.05 6.17 -2.40
C THR A 313 21.99 7.10 -3.61
N PHE A 314 21.70 8.38 -3.35
CA PHE A 314 21.76 9.48 -4.30
C PHE A 314 22.98 10.36 -3.97
N VAL A 315 23.68 10.84 -4.98
CA VAL A 315 24.87 11.70 -4.82
C VAL A 315 24.65 13.00 -5.60
N ASP A 316 24.89 14.14 -4.96
CA ASP A 316 24.83 15.43 -5.63
C ASP A 316 26.19 15.88 -6.21
N SER A 317 26.16 16.92 -7.01
CA SER A 317 27.34 17.50 -7.69
C SER A 317 28.42 18.01 -6.75
N ARG A 318 28.14 18.12 -5.43
CA ARG A 318 29.10 18.50 -4.39
C ARG A 318 29.59 17.32 -3.58
N GLY A 319 29.15 16.08 -3.93
CA GLY A 319 29.49 14.85 -3.24
C GLY A 319 28.66 14.59 -1.97
N LYS A 320 27.60 15.37 -1.71
CA LYS A 320 26.67 15.08 -0.63
C LYS A 320 25.82 13.86 -0.99
N THR A 321 25.64 12.96 -0.06
CA THR A 321 24.85 11.74 -0.23
C THR A 321 23.53 11.83 0.50
N LEU A 322 22.49 11.23 -0.09
CA LEU A 322 21.18 10.98 0.50
C LEU A 322 20.90 9.48 0.39
N VAL A 323 20.72 8.80 1.52
CA VAL A 323 20.39 7.38 1.56
C VAL A 323 18.92 7.22 1.92
N ARG A 324 18.21 6.37 1.19
CA ARG A 324 16.81 6.01 1.46
C ARG A 324 16.71 4.50 1.65
N THR A 325 15.98 4.06 2.66
CA THR A 325 15.91 2.66 3.08
C THR A 325 14.46 2.16 3.14
N GLY A 326 14.26 0.86 3.05
CA GLY A 326 12.95 0.23 3.11
C GLY A 326 12.04 0.73 1.99
N ASP A 327 10.78 0.98 2.28
CA ASP A 327 9.82 1.47 1.27
C ASP A 327 10.23 2.85 0.69
N ASP A 328 10.91 3.67 1.47
CA ASP A 328 11.43 4.95 0.99
C ASP A 328 12.47 4.80 -0.12
N ALA A 329 13.15 3.64 -0.25
CA ALA A 329 14.10 3.39 -1.33
C ALA A 329 13.43 3.42 -2.72
N ARG A 330 12.17 2.97 -2.83
CA ARG A 330 11.37 3.09 -4.05
C ARG A 330 10.54 4.38 -4.10
N MET A 331 9.99 4.81 -2.95
CA MET A 331 9.13 6.00 -2.88
C MET A 331 9.88 7.30 -3.15
N ALA A 332 11.20 7.35 -2.97
CA ALA A 332 12.04 8.48 -3.35
C ALA A 332 11.99 8.82 -4.85
N PHE A 333 11.54 7.88 -5.68
CA PHE A 333 11.36 8.07 -7.14
C PHE A 333 9.93 8.49 -7.52
N TYR A 334 8.99 8.54 -6.57
CA TYR A 334 7.58 8.78 -6.87
C TYR A 334 7.30 10.24 -7.25
N SER A 335 6.58 10.43 -8.35
CA SER A 335 6.14 11.76 -8.78
C SER A 335 4.84 11.69 -9.59
N THR A 336 3.76 12.20 -9.03
CA THR A 336 2.48 12.36 -9.74
C THR A 336 2.60 13.35 -10.90
N THR A 337 3.40 14.41 -10.74
CA THR A 337 3.60 15.44 -11.76
C THR A 337 4.28 14.90 -13.00
N LEU A 338 5.26 14.00 -12.84
CA LEU A 338 5.96 13.35 -13.95
C LEU A 338 5.25 12.05 -14.40
N GLY A 339 4.27 11.57 -13.65
CA GLY A 339 3.63 10.27 -13.89
C GLY A 339 4.63 9.11 -13.78
N LYS A 340 5.62 9.21 -12.88
CA LYS A 340 6.69 8.21 -12.70
C LYS A 340 6.69 7.64 -11.30
N ASN A 341 6.92 6.34 -11.20
CA ASN A 341 7.12 5.63 -9.94
C ASN A 341 8.03 4.40 -10.16
N VAL A 342 8.57 3.88 -9.07
CA VAL A 342 9.21 2.56 -9.00
C VAL A 342 8.22 1.61 -8.34
N PRO A 343 7.64 0.65 -9.11
CA PRO A 343 6.46 -0.09 -8.66
C PRO A 343 6.69 -1.04 -7.48
N SER A 344 7.90 -1.59 -7.32
CA SER A 344 8.21 -2.59 -6.27
C SER A 344 9.61 -2.36 -5.70
N LEU A 345 9.97 -3.14 -4.67
CA LEU A 345 11.34 -3.16 -4.13
C LEU A 345 12.30 -4.09 -4.91
N ARG A 346 11.81 -4.79 -5.94
CA ARG A 346 12.63 -5.73 -6.71
C ARG A 346 13.13 -5.11 -8.01
N PHE A 347 14.21 -4.33 -7.91
CA PHE A 347 14.73 -3.58 -9.05
C PHE A 347 16.26 -3.43 -9.07
N THR A 348 16.78 -2.98 -10.20
CA THR A 348 18.18 -2.57 -10.40
C THR A 348 18.23 -1.18 -11.01
N ILE A 349 19.32 -0.44 -10.77
CA ILE A 349 19.58 0.88 -11.34
C ILE A 349 20.80 0.78 -12.24
N THR A 350 20.72 1.34 -13.45
CA THR A 350 21.83 1.47 -14.42
C THR A 350 21.91 2.89 -14.93
N GLY A 351 23.10 3.32 -15.39
CA GLY A 351 23.34 4.64 -16.00
C GLY A 351 23.98 5.69 -15.08
N GLY A 352 24.17 5.40 -13.78
CA GLY A 352 24.96 6.24 -12.86
C GLY A 352 26.47 6.16 -13.14
N THR A 353 27.21 7.16 -12.66
CA THR A 353 28.68 7.20 -12.81
C THR A 353 29.42 6.47 -11.68
N GLY A 354 28.74 6.20 -10.56
CA GLY A 354 29.31 5.55 -9.36
C GLY A 354 28.83 4.13 -9.11
N GLY A 355 27.87 3.66 -9.89
CA GLY A 355 27.49 2.25 -9.89
C GLY A 355 28.57 1.43 -10.57
N GLY A 356 29.53 0.96 -9.82
CA GLY A 356 30.37 -0.15 -10.28
C GLY A 356 29.44 -1.24 -10.83
N SER A 357 29.74 -1.77 -12.00
CA SER A 357 28.96 -2.82 -12.64
C SER A 357 28.60 -3.89 -11.61
N SER A 358 27.31 -4.02 -11.27
CA SER A 358 26.90 -5.12 -10.40
C SER A 358 26.94 -6.40 -11.19
N TYR A 359 27.80 -7.30 -10.79
CA TYR A 359 27.95 -8.59 -11.44
C TYR A 359 27.04 -9.61 -10.74
N ALA A 360 26.08 -10.16 -11.50
CA ALA A 360 25.29 -11.26 -11.00
C ALA A 360 26.17 -12.47 -10.75
N VAL A 361 26.32 -12.89 -9.51
CA VAL A 361 27.01 -14.14 -9.15
C VAL A 361 25.99 -15.26 -9.13
N ASN A 362 26.37 -16.39 -9.71
CA ASN A 362 25.56 -17.60 -9.74
C ASN A 362 25.55 -18.26 -8.35
N SER A 363 25.01 -17.59 -7.35
CA SER A 363 24.79 -18.09 -5.99
C SER A 363 23.39 -17.65 -5.56
N ALA A 364 22.78 -18.40 -4.65
CA ALA A 364 21.42 -18.16 -4.17
C ALA A 364 21.19 -16.78 -3.50
N SER A 365 22.24 -15.94 -3.38
CA SER A 365 22.11 -14.61 -2.78
C SER A 365 23.38 -13.79 -3.05
N GLY A 366 23.38 -12.92 -4.05
CA GLY A 366 24.37 -11.86 -4.09
C GLY A 366 24.72 -11.29 -5.46
N THR A 367 24.81 -9.98 -5.51
CA THR A 367 25.51 -9.21 -6.52
C THR A 367 26.79 -8.66 -5.92
N LEU A 368 27.89 -8.66 -6.71
CA LEU A 368 29.14 -8.03 -6.33
C LEU A 368 29.22 -6.65 -6.99
N SER A 369 29.58 -5.64 -6.24
CA SER A 369 29.82 -4.27 -6.75
C SER A 369 31.17 -4.10 -7.43
N ALA A 370 32.10 -5.03 -7.21
CA ALA A 370 33.39 -5.11 -7.88
C ALA A 370 33.87 -6.57 -7.97
N LEU A 371 34.57 -6.91 -9.02
CA LEU A 371 35.18 -8.25 -9.18
C LEU A 371 36.56 -8.34 -8.55
N ASP A 372 37.24 -7.22 -8.33
CA ASP A 372 38.54 -7.23 -7.65
C ASP A 372 38.39 -7.73 -6.20
N GLY A 373 39.20 -8.72 -5.83
CA GLY A 373 39.13 -9.38 -4.55
C GLY A 373 38.03 -10.46 -4.40
N ALA A 374 37.15 -10.63 -5.41
CA ALA A 374 36.13 -11.68 -5.41
C ALA A 374 36.76 -13.08 -5.45
N ALA A 375 36.16 -14.01 -4.67
CA ALA A 375 36.59 -15.41 -4.70
C ALA A 375 35.91 -16.16 -5.85
N VAL A 376 36.71 -16.88 -6.65
CA VAL A 376 36.24 -17.73 -7.75
C VAL A 376 36.60 -19.17 -7.48
N ILE A 377 35.60 -20.06 -7.66
CA ILE A 377 35.81 -21.51 -7.53
C ILE A 377 35.91 -22.11 -8.92
N SER A 378 37.05 -22.71 -9.22
CA SER A 378 37.25 -23.45 -10.47
C SER A 378 36.48 -24.78 -10.47
N GLY A 379 36.22 -25.35 -11.66
CA GLY A 379 35.55 -26.66 -11.78
C GLY A 379 36.25 -27.82 -11.06
N GLY A 380 37.51 -27.62 -10.61
CA GLY A 380 38.27 -28.55 -9.79
C GLY A 380 38.21 -28.25 -8.28
N GLY A 381 37.38 -27.30 -7.83
CA GLY A 381 37.22 -26.94 -6.42
C GLY A 381 38.29 -26.00 -5.85
N THR A 382 39.21 -25.50 -6.66
CA THR A 382 40.22 -24.55 -6.19
C THR A 382 39.61 -23.15 -6.07
N VAL A 383 39.76 -22.52 -4.91
CA VAL A 383 39.35 -21.14 -4.64
C VAL A 383 40.53 -20.21 -4.95
N SER A 384 40.35 -19.22 -5.83
CA SER A 384 41.29 -18.13 -6.09
C SER A 384 40.59 -16.79 -5.95
N ARG A 385 41.35 -15.74 -5.65
CA ARG A 385 40.84 -14.37 -5.67
C ARG A 385 41.18 -13.72 -7.03
N LEU A 386 40.21 -12.98 -7.56
CA LEU A 386 40.48 -12.14 -8.72
C LEU A 386 41.29 -10.92 -8.27
N GLU A 387 42.37 -10.63 -8.96
CA GLU A 387 43.21 -9.45 -8.71
C GLU A 387 43.36 -8.64 -10.00
N GLY A 388 43.21 -7.32 -9.90
CA GLY A 388 43.32 -6.39 -11.03
C GLY A 388 42.00 -6.01 -11.67
N GLU A 389 42.05 -5.15 -12.67
CA GLU A 389 40.88 -4.55 -13.31
C GLU A 389 40.41 -5.26 -14.60
N ASP A 390 41.24 -6.19 -15.16
CA ASP A 390 40.96 -6.83 -16.42
C ASP A 390 40.42 -8.25 -16.26
N HIS A 391 39.12 -8.39 -16.22
CA HIS A 391 38.42 -9.67 -16.12
C HIS A 391 37.51 -9.90 -17.32
N ALA A 392 37.45 -11.14 -17.82
CA ALA A 392 36.54 -11.54 -18.88
C ALA A 392 35.71 -12.76 -18.49
N ALA A 393 34.43 -12.78 -18.83
CA ALA A 393 33.56 -13.94 -18.71
C ALA A 393 33.47 -14.68 -20.05
N ILE A 394 33.58 -16.01 -20.01
CA ILE A 394 33.41 -16.87 -21.20
C ILE A 394 32.07 -17.59 -21.06
N SER A 395 31.18 -17.38 -22.02
CA SER A 395 29.90 -18.09 -22.12
C SER A 395 29.85 -18.93 -23.41
N ALA A 396 28.84 -19.76 -23.57
CA ALA A 396 28.60 -20.55 -24.78
C ALA A 396 28.42 -19.66 -26.05
N SER A 397 28.14 -18.37 -25.86
CA SER A 397 27.94 -17.38 -26.93
C SER A 397 29.17 -16.49 -27.20
N GLY A 398 30.26 -16.68 -26.46
CA GLY A 398 31.52 -15.90 -26.66
C GLY A 398 32.12 -15.35 -25.37
N THR A 399 33.18 -14.60 -25.49
CA THR A 399 33.89 -13.91 -24.42
C THR A 399 33.32 -12.50 -24.26
N ALA A 400 32.93 -12.08 -23.05
CA ALA A 400 32.60 -10.71 -22.72
C ALA A 400 33.65 -10.16 -21.75
N ASP A 401 34.24 -9.04 -22.06
CA ASP A 401 35.16 -8.33 -21.18
C ASP A 401 34.34 -7.71 -20.03
N LEU A 402 34.74 -7.97 -18.79
CA LEU A 402 34.13 -7.46 -17.58
C LEU A 402 34.86 -6.21 -17.05
N THR A 403 35.73 -5.64 -17.87
CA THR A 403 36.50 -4.45 -17.51
C THR A 403 35.63 -3.21 -17.55
N GLY A 404 35.39 -2.62 -16.40
CA GLY A 404 34.81 -1.29 -16.24
C GLY A 404 35.85 -0.20 -16.52
N GLY A 405 36.31 -0.04 -17.76
CA GLY A 405 37.30 0.98 -18.10
C GLY A 405 37.22 1.41 -19.54
N SER A 406 36.56 2.54 -19.81
CA SER A 406 36.73 3.23 -21.08
C SER A 406 38.12 3.91 -21.14
N SER A 407 39.07 3.30 -21.79
CA SER A 407 40.26 4.01 -22.29
C SER A 407 39.99 4.61 -23.68
N GLY A 408 39.70 5.89 -23.70
CA GLY A 408 39.57 6.66 -24.95
C GLY A 408 39.91 8.10 -24.66
N GLY A 409 41.20 8.44 -24.69
CA GLY A 409 41.67 9.81 -24.59
C GLY A 409 41.26 10.63 -25.79
N SER A 410 40.77 11.83 -25.58
CA SER A 410 41.05 13.04 -26.35
C SER A 410 40.58 14.30 -25.68
N SER A 411 41.54 15.14 -25.39
CA SER A 411 41.54 16.61 -25.23
C SER A 411 40.25 17.40 -25.41
N GLY A 412 39.97 18.21 -24.38
CA GLY A 412 39.59 19.61 -24.53
C GLY A 412 38.18 19.92 -24.94
N GLY A 413 37.35 20.36 -23.94
CA GLY A 413 36.10 21.03 -24.23
C GLY A 413 35.31 21.26 -22.94
N ARG A 414 35.43 22.47 -22.34
CA ARG A 414 34.45 22.95 -21.37
C ARG A 414 33.09 23.03 -22.05
N GLY A 415 32.11 22.43 -21.44
CA GLY A 415 30.70 22.78 -21.69
C GLY A 415 29.88 21.64 -22.26
N SER A 416 29.18 21.00 -21.42
CA SER A 416 27.80 20.52 -21.56
C SER A 416 27.52 19.57 -20.39
N ALA A 417 26.61 19.95 -19.52
CA ALA A 417 26.07 19.01 -18.56
C ALA A 417 25.70 17.72 -19.28
N SER A 418 26.23 16.59 -18.86
CA SER A 418 25.97 15.31 -19.47
C SER A 418 24.46 15.09 -19.51
N ARG A 419 23.88 14.99 -20.68
CA ARG A 419 22.52 14.49 -20.91
C ARG A 419 22.46 13.02 -20.52
N GLY A 420 22.72 12.74 -19.27
CA GLY A 420 22.68 11.42 -18.67
C GLY A 420 21.49 11.32 -17.73
N GLY A 421 21.28 10.15 -17.24
CA GLY A 421 20.25 9.81 -16.27
C GLY A 421 20.40 8.38 -15.87
N ILE A 422 19.39 7.85 -15.18
CA ILE A 422 19.33 6.46 -14.78
C ILE A 422 18.19 5.72 -15.48
N THR A 423 18.36 4.44 -15.63
CA THR A 423 17.33 3.47 -16.00
C THR A 423 17.14 2.51 -14.84
N ILE A 424 15.90 2.38 -14.38
CA ILE A 424 15.51 1.46 -13.33
C ILE A 424 14.69 0.35 -13.99
N THR A 425 15.07 -0.89 -13.78
CA THR A 425 14.34 -2.06 -14.30
C THR A 425 13.99 -2.99 -13.14
N GLY A 426 12.80 -3.52 -13.14
CA GLY A 426 12.36 -4.38 -12.04
C GLY A 426 11.22 -5.31 -12.40
N THR A 427 10.74 -6.05 -11.39
CA THR A 427 9.61 -6.97 -11.46
C THR A 427 8.67 -6.72 -10.30
N GLY A 428 7.38 -7.06 -10.48
CA GLY A 428 6.38 -6.94 -9.43
C GLY A 428 5.78 -5.54 -9.28
N ASN A 429 4.77 -5.43 -8.42
CA ASN A 429 4.04 -4.19 -8.14
C ASN A 429 3.47 -4.21 -6.72
N GLY A 430 3.99 -3.39 -5.83
CA GLY A 430 3.58 -3.26 -4.44
C GLY A 430 4.74 -3.12 -3.46
N HIS A 431 4.41 -3.13 -2.18
CA HIS A 431 5.36 -2.99 -1.07
C HIS A 431 6.06 -4.29 -0.66
N ASN A 432 5.75 -5.41 -1.28
CA ASN A 432 6.32 -6.76 -1.06
C ASN A 432 6.07 -7.38 0.34
N VAL A 433 5.25 -6.82 1.23
CA VAL A 433 4.97 -7.39 2.55
C VAL A 433 3.63 -8.12 2.57
N GLY A 434 3.57 -9.31 3.17
CA GLY A 434 2.36 -10.12 3.27
C GLY A 434 1.98 -10.81 1.95
N MET A 435 0.69 -10.91 1.62
CA MET A 435 0.21 -11.72 0.50
C MET A 435 0.36 -11.02 -0.85
N SER A 436 1.00 -11.71 -1.83
CA SER A 436 0.91 -11.34 -3.23
C SER A 436 -0.42 -11.81 -3.82
N GLN A 437 -1.18 -10.90 -4.45
CA GLN A 437 -2.44 -11.24 -5.11
C GLN A 437 -2.22 -12.17 -6.30
N TYR A 438 -1.23 -11.89 -7.15
CA TYR A 438 -0.90 -12.77 -8.27
C TYR A 438 -0.26 -14.09 -7.82
N GLY A 439 0.49 -14.09 -6.74
CA GLY A 439 1.00 -15.32 -6.13
C GLY A 439 -0.12 -16.18 -5.56
N ALA A 440 -1.09 -15.59 -4.86
CA ALA A 440 -2.30 -16.27 -4.37
C ALA A 440 -3.09 -16.89 -5.54
N ARG A 441 -3.27 -16.15 -6.65
CA ARG A 441 -3.88 -16.67 -7.87
C ARG A 441 -3.10 -17.88 -8.42
N ALA A 442 -1.78 -17.77 -8.54
CA ALA A 442 -0.96 -18.85 -9.07
C ALA A 442 -1.00 -20.11 -8.21
N MET A 443 -1.05 -19.95 -6.88
CA MET A 443 -1.25 -21.08 -5.96
C MET A 443 -2.63 -21.73 -6.13
N ALA A 444 -3.69 -20.92 -6.23
CA ALA A 444 -5.05 -21.42 -6.46
C ALA A 444 -5.18 -22.17 -7.82
N GLU A 445 -4.56 -21.67 -8.91
CA GLU A 445 -4.47 -22.38 -10.19
C GLU A 445 -3.76 -23.74 -10.08
N GLN A 446 -2.90 -23.93 -9.09
CA GLN A 446 -2.23 -25.20 -8.79
C GLN A 446 -2.97 -26.10 -7.81
N GLY A 447 -4.14 -25.66 -7.33
CA GLY A 447 -5.02 -26.45 -6.47
C GLY A 447 -4.78 -26.28 -4.96
N HIS A 448 -4.05 -25.26 -4.55
CA HIS A 448 -3.98 -24.84 -3.14
C HIS A 448 -5.29 -24.18 -2.74
N ASP A 449 -5.77 -24.49 -1.54
CA ASP A 449 -6.91 -23.79 -0.96
C ASP A 449 -6.50 -22.45 -0.31
N TYR A 450 -7.47 -21.63 0.08
CA TYR A 450 -7.22 -20.31 0.66
C TYR A 450 -6.46 -20.37 2.00
N ILE A 451 -6.59 -21.47 2.76
CA ILE A 451 -5.82 -21.67 4.01
C ILE A 451 -4.34 -21.88 3.68
N ASP A 452 -4.03 -22.77 2.73
CA ASP A 452 -2.66 -23.00 2.25
C ASP A 452 -2.02 -21.69 1.76
N ILE A 453 -2.78 -20.90 1.00
CA ILE A 453 -2.32 -19.60 0.48
C ILE A 453 -2.00 -18.64 1.63
N LEU A 454 -2.91 -18.50 2.59
CA LEU A 454 -2.72 -17.59 3.73
C LEU A 454 -1.57 -18.05 4.64
N GLU A 455 -1.47 -19.35 4.95
CA GLU A 455 -0.38 -19.91 5.75
C GLU A 455 0.98 -19.82 5.01
N PHE A 456 1.00 -19.80 3.68
CA PHE A 456 2.20 -19.54 2.90
C PHE A 456 2.69 -18.11 3.12
N TYR A 457 1.85 -17.09 2.95
CA TYR A 457 2.28 -15.69 3.04
C TYR A 457 2.42 -15.18 4.47
N PHE A 458 1.67 -15.70 5.41
CA PHE A 458 1.68 -15.27 6.81
C PHE A 458 2.18 -16.38 7.73
N THR A 459 3.40 -16.23 8.23
CA THR A 459 4.09 -17.29 8.99
C THR A 459 3.41 -17.57 10.33
N GLY A 460 2.90 -18.78 10.52
CA GLY A 460 2.38 -19.25 11.82
C GLY A 460 1.02 -18.67 12.22
N ILE A 461 0.28 -18.07 11.29
CA ILE A 461 -1.09 -17.62 11.53
C ILE A 461 -2.08 -18.78 11.62
N ARG A 462 -3.29 -18.45 12.05
CA ARG A 462 -4.48 -19.31 11.95
C ARG A 462 -5.64 -18.52 11.39
N VAL A 463 -6.40 -19.13 10.48
CA VAL A 463 -7.69 -18.62 10.02
C VAL A 463 -8.78 -19.12 10.99
N ARG A 464 -9.63 -18.24 11.47
CA ARG A 464 -10.73 -18.55 12.40
C ARG A 464 -11.88 -17.61 12.18
#